data_8b983e75a6c1a25725b5828c3a5ab84a
#
_entry.id   8b983e75a6c1a25725b5828c3a5ab84a
#
_cell.length_a   1.000
_cell.length_b   1.000
_cell.length_c   1.000
_cell.angle_alpha   90.00
_cell.angle_beta   90.00
_cell.angle_gamma   90.00
#
_symmetry.space_group_name_H-M   'P 1'
#
loop_
_entity.id
_entity.type
_entity.pdbx_description
1 polymer ?
#
loop_
_entity_poly.entity_id
_entity_poly.type
_entity_poly.pdbx_seq_one_letter_code
_entity_poly.pdbx_strand_id
1 'polypeptide(L)'
;MDPDLSDLTIADVVLSTAGRDAGALFYIVGTEGPYLFLVNGKDRTIEKPKKRKCKHTKKVLRSETRVAAKLRNGDKVLNSELRRDLAYFSRELQCNA
;
A
#
# COMPACT_ATOMS: atom_id res chain seq x y z
N MET A 1 2.22 15.26 18.01
CA MET A 1 2.76 14.75 16.75
C MET A 1 2.12 13.41 16.43
N ASP A 2 1.68 13.24 15.21
CA ASP A 2 1.07 11.99 14.78
C ASP A 2 2.19 11.04 14.32
N PRO A 3 2.49 9.97 15.06
CA PRO A 3 3.58 9.07 14.71
C PRO A 3 3.36 8.35 13.38
N ASP A 4 2.10 8.24 12.96
CA ASP A 4 1.77 7.50 11.74
C ASP A 4 2.28 8.20 10.48
N LEU A 5 2.37 9.54 10.51
CA LEU A 5 2.83 10.31 9.35
C LEU A 5 4.31 10.10 9.06
N SER A 6 5.12 9.94 10.11
CA SER A 6 6.57 9.81 9.94
C SER A 6 6.99 8.39 9.57
N ASP A 7 6.11 7.40 9.82
CA ASP A 7 6.44 5.99 9.58
C ASP A 7 6.00 5.48 8.22
N LEU A 8 5.18 6.23 7.49
CA LEU A 8 4.63 5.78 6.21
C LEU A 8 5.57 6.16 5.07
N THR A 9 6.08 5.16 4.39
CA THR A 9 7.02 5.35 3.28
C THR A 9 6.63 4.48 2.09
N ILE A 10 7.29 4.74 0.95
CA ILE A 10 7.07 3.95 -0.26
C ILE A 10 7.31 2.47 0.04
N ALA A 11 6.45 1.62 -0.51
CA ALA A 11 6.45 0.16 -0.39
C ALA A 11 5.99 -0.36 0.98
N ASP A 12 5.45 0.51 1.83
CA ASP A 12 4.70 0.03 2.99
C ASP A 12 3.32 -0.44 2.52
N VAL A 13 2.79 -1.43 3.23
CA VAL A 13 1.44 -1.93 2.97
C VAL A 13 0.50 -1.35 4.03
N VAL A 14 -0.58 -0.74 3.58
CA VAL A 14 -1.59 -0.15 4.46
C VAL A 14 -2.96 -0.75 4.19
N LEU A 15 -3.79 -0.70 5.23
CA LEU A 15 -5.19 -1.09 5.15
C LEU A 15 -6.02 0.18 5.03
N SER A 16 -6.95 0.21 4.09
CA SER A 16 -7.90 1.30 4.02
C SER A 16 -8.91 1.15 5.15
N THR A 17 -9.17 2.24 5.89
CA THR A 17 -10.07 2.21 7.05
C THR A 17 -11.38 2.96 6.81
N ALA A 18 -11.56 3.54 5.62
CA ALA A 18 -12.76 4.33 5.32
C ALA A 18 -13.12 4.19 3.85
N GLY A 19 -14.38 4.49 3.53
CA GLY A 19 -14.86 4.47 2.16
C GLY A 19 -15.24 3.08 1.67
N ARG A 20 -15.46 2.97 0.36
CA ARG A 20 -15.92 1.71 -0.25
C ARG A 20 -14.87 0.62 -0.21
N ASP A 21 -13.59 1.00 -0.15
CA ASP A 21 -12.49 0.05 -0.14
C ASP A 21 -11.99 -0.24 1.27
N ALA A 22 -12.76 0.11 2.30
CA ALA A 22 -12.40 -0.21 3.67
C ALA A 22 -12.14 -1.71 3.80
N GLY A 23 -11.03 -2.07 4.42
CA GLY A 23 -10.60 -3.46 4.55
C GLY A 23 -9.68 -3.93 3.45
N ALA A 24 -9.47 -3.15 2.40
CA ALA A 24 -8.58 -3.52 1.31
C ALA A 24 -7.14 -3.11 1.61
N LEU A 25 -6.19 -3.90 1.12
CA LEU A 25 -4.77 -3.61 1.26
C LEU A 25 -4.25 -2.88 0.04
N PHE A 26 -3.32 -1.96 0.29
CA PHE A 26 -2.68 -1.17 -0.77
C PHE A 26 -1.18 -1.03 -0.48
N TYR A 27 -0.42 -0.88 -1.55
CA TYR A 27 0.97 -0.44 -1.48
C TYR A 27 1.03 1.08 -1.58
N ILE A 28 1.94 1.70 -0.83
CA ILE A 28 2.23 3.13 -0.98
C ILE A 28 3.27 3.27 -2.08
N VAL A 29 2.95 4.06 -3.11
CA VAL A 29 3.89 4.34 -4.20
C VAL A 29 4.40 5.77 -4.19
N GLY A 30 3.86 6.62 -3.32
CA GLY A 30 4.32 7.98 -3.17
C GLY A 30 3.62 8.65 -2.01
N THR A 31 4.19 9.77 -1.55
CA THR A 31 3.61 10.57 -0.47
C THR A 31 3.68 12.03 -0.85
N GLU A 32 2.69 12.81 -0.39
CA GLU A 32 2.64 14.24 -0.62
C GLU A 32 1.89 14.89 0.56
N GLY A 33 2.66 15.47 1.50
CA GLY A 33 2.08 16.03 2.71
C GLY A 33 1.28 14.97 3.48
N PRO A 34 0.00 15.26 3.79
CA PRO A 34 -0.83 14.28 4.52
C PRO A 34 -1.43 13.22 3.60
N TYR A 35 -1.07 13.21 2.31
CA TYR A 35 -1.66 12.29 1.33
C TYR A 35 -0.69 11.19 0.96
N LEU A 36 -1.27 10.02 0.69
CA LEU A 36 -0.56 8.85 0.19
C LEU A 36 -1.09 8.52 -1.20
N PHE A 37 -0.21 8.03 -2.06
CA PHE A 37 -0.61 7.48 -3.36
C PHE A 37 -0.59 5.97 -3.24
N LEU A 38 -1.76 5.35 -3.44
CA LEU A 38 -2.00 3.94 -3.15
C LEU A 38 -2.34 3.17 -4.41
N VAL A 39 -1.81 1.95 -4.51
CA VAL A 39 -2.09 1.05 -5.62
C VAL A 39 -2.36 -0.35 -5.09
N ASN A 40 -3.22 -1.10 -5.78
CA ASN A 40 -3.44 -2.51 -5.47
C ASN A 40 -3.33 -3.40 -6.71
N GLY A 41 -3.07 -2.81 -7.87
CA GLY A 41 -2.92 -3.55 -9.11
C GLY A 41 -4.24 -4.02 -9.72
N LYS A 42 -5.37 -3.69 -9.11
CA LYS A 42 -6.69 -4.10 -9.57
C LYS A 42 -7.56 -2.87 -9.86
N ASP A 43 -8.17 -2.31 -8.82
CA ASP A 43 -8.98 -1.09 -8.95
C ASP A 43 -8.11 0.15 -9.06
N ARG A 44 -6.97 0.12 -8.42
CA ARG A 44 -6.01 1.23 -8.41
C ARG A 44 -4.69 0.71 -8.96
N THR A 45 -4.45 1.02 -10.21
CA THR A 45 -3.29 0.53 -10.94
C THR A 45 -2.08 1.42 -10.72
N ILE A 46 -0.91 0.90 -11.11
CA ILE A 46 0.33 1.68 -11.01
C ILE A 46 0.25 2.94 -11.87
N GLU A 47 -0.55 2.90 -12.95
CA GLU A 47 -0.75 4.03 -13.85
C GLU A 47 -1.72 5.06 -13.28
N LYS A 48 -2.60 4.65 -12.37
CA LYS A 48 -3.64 5.52 -11.79
C LYS A 48 -3.77 5.28 -10.28
N PRO A 49 -2.77 5.71 -9.52
CA PRO A 49 -2.83 5.54 -8.06
C PRO A 49 -3.98 6.34 -7.44
N LYS A 50 -4.45 5.89 -6.31
CA LYS A 50 -5.46 6.60 -5.54
C LYS A 50 -4.77 7.52 -4.55
N LYS A 51 -5.16 8.80 -4.53
CA LYS A 51 -4.69 9.75 -3.54
C LYS A 51 -5.61 9.69 -2.32
N ARG A 52 -5.06 9.42 -1.15
CA ARG A 52 -5.86 9.30 0.07
C ARG A 52 -5.11 9.88 1.26
N LYS A 53 -5.85 10.53 2.17
CA LYS A 53 -5.24 11.05 3.40
C LYS A 53 -4.77 9.89 4.28
N CYS A 54 -3.61 10.03 4.87
CA CYS A 54 -3.02 8.98 5.70
C CYS A 54 -3.91 8.62 6.89
N LYS A 55 -4.70 9.55 7.41
CA LYS A 55 -5.60 9.27 8.54
C LYS A 55 -6.68 8.23 8.23
N HIS A 56 -6.93 7.98 6.94
CA HIS A 56 -7.90 6.96 6.51
C HIS A 56 -7.23 5.64 6.17
N THR A 57 -6.00 5.46 6.62
CA THR A 57 -5.22 4.24 6.41
C THR A 57 -4.59 3.80 7.71
N LYS A 58 -4.25 2.50 7.77
CA LYS A 58 -3.53 1.93 8.90
C LYS A 58 -2.37 1.11 8.35
N LYS A 59 -1.17 1.39 8.83
CA LYS A 59 0.01 0.62 8.42
C LYS A 59 -0.12 -0.80 8.90
N VAL A 60 0.07 -1.75 8.00
CA VAL A 60 0.00 -3.18 8.30
C VAL A 60 1.39 -3.76 8.43
N LEU A 61 2.26 -3.49 7.46
CA LEU A 61 3.62 -4.01 7.48
C LEU A 61 4.49 -3.21 6.52
N ARG A 62 5.79 -3.36 6.70
CA ARG A 62 6.78 -2.89 5.74
C ARG A 62 7.16 -4.07 4.86
N SER A 63 6.90 -3.97 3.57
CA SER A 63 7.21 -5.06 2.66
C SER A 63 8.70 -5.11 2.33
N GLU A 64 9.24 -6.32 2.28
CA GLU A 64 10.62 -6.57 1.90
C GLU A 64 10.70 -7.49 0.68
N THR A 65 9.63 -7.58 -0.09
CA THR A 65 9.59 -8.41 -1.28
C THR A 65 10.35 -7.76 -2.43
N ARG A 66 10.51 -8.52 -3.52
CA ARG A 66 11.11 -8.00 -4.74
C ARG A 66 10.32 -6.81 -5.29
N VAL A 67 8.99 -6.89 -5.19
CA VAL A 67 8.11 -5.80 -5.64
C VAL A 67 8.39 -4.53 -4.81
N ALA A 68 8.51 -4.69 -3.49
CA ALA A 68 8.83 -3.57 -2.62
C ALA A 68 10.16 -2.93 -2.98
N ALA A 69 11.16 -3.74 -3.28
CA ALA A 69 12.47 -3.25 -3.68
C ALA A 69 12.38 -2.44 -4.98
N LYS A 70 11.62 -2.92 -5.94
CA LYS A 70 11.38 -2.20 -7.20
C LYS A 70 10.71 -0.85 -6.96
N LEU A 71 9.69 -0.83 -6.09
CA LEU A 71 9.00 0.42 -5.77
C LEU A 71 9.94 1.44 -5.14
N ARG A 72 10.79 0.99 -4.21
CA ARG A 72 11.74 1.87 -3.54
C ARG A 72 12.80 2.41 -4.49
N ASN A 73 13.19 1.62 -5.48
CA ASN A 73 14.21 2.01 -6.45
C ASN A 73 13.65 2.79 -7.64
N GLY A 74 12.33 2.91 -7.75
CA GLY A 74 11.70 3.56 -8.88
C GLY A 74 11.68 2.70 -10.13
N ASP A 75 11.89 1.39 -10.00
CA ASP A 75 11.84 0.45 -11.11
C ASP A 75 10.40 0.18 -11.52
N LYS A 76 10.25 -0.32 -12.75
CA LYS A 76 8.93 -0.65 -13.28
C LYS A 76 8.33 -1.83 -12.52
N VAL A 77 7.07 -1.67 -12.10
CA VAL A 77 6.31 -2.71 -11.42
C VAL A 77 5.03 -2.99 -12.20
N LEU A 78 4.70 -4.26 -12.37
CA LEU A 78 3.49 -4.66 -13.07
C LEU A 78 2.33 -4.77 -12.07
N ASN A 79 1.13 -4.47 -12.55
CA ASN A 79 -0.06 -4.59 -11.71
C ASN A 79 -0.28 -6.02 -11.22
N SER A 80 0.09 -7.02 -12.02
CA SER A 80 0.01 -8.42 -11.61
C SER A 80 0.92 -8.73 -10.43
N GLU A 81 2.09 -8.09 -10.37
CA GLU A 81 3.01 -8.26 -9.24
C GLU A 81 2.40 -7.67 -7.96
N LEU A 82 1.76 -6.51 -8.07
CA LEU A 82 1.09 -5.88 -6.93
C LEU A 82 -0.04 -6.78 -6.40
N ARG A 83 -0.87 -7.30 -7.30
CA ARG A 83 -1.97 -8.17 -6.91
C ARG A 83 -1.48 -9.42 -6.20
N ARG A 84 -0.41 -10.02 -6.70
CA ARG A 84 0.15 -11.25 -6.12
C ARG A 84 0.66 -10.99 -4.70
N ASP A 85 1.41 -9.94 -4.50
CA ASP A 85 1.96 -9.59 -3.19
C ASP A 85 0.86 -9.31 -2.18
N LEU A 86 -0.11 -8.48 -2.57
CA LEU A 86 -1.19 -8.10 -1.66
C LEU A 86 -2.10 -9.29 -1.33
N ALA A 87 -2.32 -10.19 -2.28
CA ALA A 87 -3.07 -11.42 -2.01
C ALA A 87 -2.32 -12.29 -1.01
N TYR A 88 -1.00 -12.40 -1.14
CA TYR A 88 -0.18 -13.14 -0.20
C TYR A 88 -0.28 -12.56 1.22
N PHE A 89 -0.11 -11.25 1.34
CA PHE A 89 -0.20 -10.58 2.64
C PHE A 89 -1.58 -10.72 3.25
N SER A 90 -2.62 -10.62 2.43
CA SER A 90 -4.00 -10.79 2.91
C SER A 90 -4.21 -12.17 3.52
N ARG A 91 -3.69 -13.21 2.89
CA ARG A 91 -3.79 -14.57 3.42
C ARG A 91 -3.00 -14.74 4.70
N GLU A 92 -1.79 -14.16 4.76
CA GLU A 92 -0.96 -14.24 5.95
C GLU A 92 -1.63 -13.57 7.14
N LEU A 93 -2.26 -12.42 6.93
CA LEU A 93 -2.97 -11.72 7.99
C LEU A 93 -4.16 -12.51 8.49
N GLN A 94 -4.87 -13.20 7.60
CA GLN A 94 -6.00 -14.04 7.99
C GLN A 94 -5.55 -15.26 8.78
N CYS A 95 -4.41 -15.85 8.41
CA CYS A 95 -3.88 -17.01 9.11
C CYS A 95 -3.43 -16.66 10.52
N ASN A 96 -3.09 -15.43 10.78
CA ASN A 96 -2.61 -14.97 12.09
C ASN A 96 -3.74 -14.42 12.98
N ALA A 97 -4.95 -14.46 12.49
CA ALA A 97 -6.10 -13.91 13.22
C ALA A 97 -6.52 -14.83 14.39
#